data_b10d3c96d3324ae622ff4816e1afeb3a
#
_entry.id   b10d3c96d3324ae622ff4816e1afeb3a
#
_cell.length_a   1.000
_cell.length_b   1.000
_cell.length_c   1.000
_cell.angle_alpha   90.00
_cell.angle_beta   90.00
_cell.angle_gamma   90.00
#
_symmetry.space_group_name_H-M   'P 1'
#
loop_
_entity.id
_entity.type
_entity.pdbx_description
1 polymer ?
#
loop_
_entity_poly.entity_id
_entity_poly.type
_entity_poly.pdbx_seq_one_letter_code
_entity_poly.pdbx_strand_id
1 'polypeptide(L)'
;YFDNQLVFVDGYGQIKLFDVTNGTEIWSTSIEYPILSPPLIYRGYINFITADNRIFSVDILNGEINWSFQTISETKKNLFTSSPVAFENTIIAPFSNGELVAFIFDTGQPVWSENVSKISMISNFDIKDISASPVIYENSIYSLSSNGKLVSVSAINGQRNWAIDMSGYRTPVISGNQLYIINEDGKLICLDKNSSEVYWITDLLKYRKGQKAENLNLWLGPYLINNLIYNISYFGELKIVSPITGDILSTDTIGINGVLTPPVILSHSFYLSDENSNVYEFK
;
A
#
# COMPACT_ATOMS: atom_id res chain seq x y z
N TYR A 1 -3.72 15.16 3.09
CA TYR A 1 -4.25 16.27 3.90
C TYR A 1 -3.31 16.56 5.07
N PHE A 2 -2.91 17.78 5.22
CA PHE A 2 -2.02 18.24 6.29
C PHE A 2 -2.30 19.72 6.55
N ASP A 3 -2.56 20.09 7.80
CA ASP A 3 -2.72 21.49 8.27
C ASP A 3 -3.62 22.37 7.37
N ASN A 4 -4.86 21.90 7.13
CA ASN A 4 -5.85 22.53 6.23
C ASN A 4 -5.36 22.65 4.75
N GLN A 5 -4.36 21.89 4.37
CA GLN A 5 -3.85 21.84 3.01
C GLN A 5 -4.07 20.46 2.39
N LEU A 6 -4.34 20.41 1.10
CA LEU A 6 -4.49 19.19 0.32
C LEU A 6 -3.39 19.13 -0.74
N VAL A 7 -2.56 18.11 -0.68
CA VAL A 7 -1.61 17.78 -1.74
C VAL A 7 -2.32 16.91 -2.76
N PHE A 8 -2.26 17.33 -4.01
CA PHE A 8 -2.72 16.56 -5.16
C PHE A 8 -1.53 16.21 -6.04
N VAL A 9 -1.45 14.95 -6.47
CA VAL A 9 -0.49 14.46 -7.45
C VAL A 9 -1.21 13.66 -8.53
N ASP A 10 -0.72 13.70 -9.77
CA ASP A 10 -1.34 12.99 -10.87
C ASP A 10 -0.34 12.17 -11.71
N GLY A 11 -0.91 11.32 -12.58
CA GLY A 11 -0.14 10.50 -13.53
C GLY A 11 0.54 11.29 -14.65
N TYR A 12 0.41 12.61 -14.71
CA TYR A 12 1.11 13.49 -15.65
C TYR A 12 2.30 14.20 -15.01
N GLY A 13 2.58 13.95 -13.73
CA GLY A 13 3.67 14.58 -13.00
C GLY A 13 3.33 15.94 -12.41
N GLN A 14 2.04 16.30 -12.33
CA GLN A 14 1.61 17.53 -11.67
C GLN A 14 1.56 17.32 -10.16
N ILE A 15 2.07 18.31 -9.43
CA ILE A 15 2.00 18.36 -7.97
C ILE A 15 1.38 19.71 -7.62
N LYS A 16 0.30 19.70 -6.85
CA LYS A 16 -0.43 20.91 -6.48
C LYS A 16 -0.74 20.91 -4.99
N LEU A 17 -0.66 22.09 -4.40
CA LEU A 17 -1.10 22.34 -3.04
C LEU A 17 -2.32 23.24 -3.05
N PHE A 18 -3.35 22.84 -2.33
CA PHE A 18 -4.60 23.61 -2.20
C PHE A 18 -4.88 23.93 -0.73
N ASP A 19 -5.42 25.12 -0.49
CA ASP A 19 -6.10 25.44 0.77
C ASP A 19 -7.51 24.84 0.74
N VAL A 20 -7.81 23.91 1.68
CA VAL A 20 -9.11 23.23 1.70
C VAL A 20 -10.23 24.11 2.23
N THR A 21 -9.91 25.23 2.89
CA THR A 21 -10.95 26.13 3.44
C THR A 21 -11.69 26.92 2.37
N ASN A 22 -11.01 27.23 1.27
CA ASN A 22 -11.52 28.03 0.18
C ASN A 22 -11.30 27.42 -1.23
N GLY A 23 -10.57 26.28 -1.32
CA GLY A 23 -10.30 25.58 -2.57
C GLY A 23 -9.29 26.27 -3.48
N THR A 24 -8.55 27.28 -2.99
CA THR A 24 -7.55 27.98 -3.83
C THR A 24 -6.27 27.18 -3.96
N GLU A 25 -5.69 27.19 -5.17
CA GLU A 25 -4.35 26.67 -5.43
C GLU A 25 -3.31 27.60 -4.81
N ILE A 26 -2.48 27.06 -3.91
CA ILE A 26 -1.41 27.80 -3.25
C ILE A 26 -0.19 27.84 -4.16
N TRP A 27 0.20 26.66 -4.68
CA TRP A 27 1.23 26.52 -5.69
C TRP A 27 1.01 25.26 -6.53
N SER A 28 1.64 25.23 -7.72
CA SER A 28 1.76 24.04 -8.55
C SER A 28 3.16 23.92 -9.12
N THR A 29 3.63 22.70 -9.23
CA THR A 29 4.88 22.36 -9.92
C THR A 29 4.69 21.11 -10.75
N SER A 30 5.58 20.90 -11.71
CA SER A 30 5.52 19.74 -12.60
C SER A 30 6.89 19.09 -12.70
N ILE A 31 6.87 17.76 -12.72
CA ILE A 31 8.05 16.94 -13.03
C ILE A 31 7.79 16.21 -14.36
N GLU A 32 8.87 15.79 -15.04
CA GLU A 32 8.76 15.14 -16.35
C GLU A 32 8.27 13.68 -16.32
N TYR A 33 8.03 13.14 -15.13
CA TYR A 33 7.74 11.71 -14.91
C TYR A 33 6.35 11.51 -14.32
N PRO A 34 5.58 10.51 -14.81
CA PRO A 34 4.31 10.13 -14.19
C PRO A 34 4.49 9.73 -12.72
N ILE A 35 3.66 10.30 -11.83
CA ILE A 35 3.65 9.93 -10.41
C ILE A 35 2.64 8.80 -10.26
N LEU A 36 3.10 7.63 -9.80
CA LEU A 36 2.26 6.44 -9.67
C LEU A 36 1.94 6.09 -8.22
N SER A 37 2.77 6.54 -7.26
CA SER A 37 2.55 6.25 -5.85
C SER A 37 1.67 7.29 -5.18
N PRO A 38 0.85 6.90 -4.19
CA PRO A 38 0.30 7.86 -3.26
C PRO A 38 1.43 8.63 -2.56
N PRO A 39 1.30 9.96 -2.37
CA PRO A 39 2.34 10.74 -1.70
C PRO A 39 2.33 10.53 -0.19
N LEU A 40 3.51 10.47 0.39
CA LEU A 40 3.74 10.52 1.83
C LEU A 40 4.09 11.96 2.22
N ILE A 41 3.31 12.56 3.10
CA ILE A 41 3.68 13.83 3.75
C ILE A 41 4.38 13.51 5.06
N TYR A 42 5.63 13.96 5.19
CA TYR A 42 6.40 13.76 6.40
C TYR A 42 7.32 14.96 6.68
N ARG A 43 7.22 15.53 7.89
CA ARG A 43 8.03 16.68 8.36
C ARG A 43 8.10 17.85 7.37
N GLY A 44 6.97 18.18 6.71
CA GLY A 44 6.90 19.30 5.77
C GLY A 44 7.43 19.00 4.37
N TYR A 45 7.66 17.73 4.03
CA TYR A 45 8.03 17.30 2.69
C TYR A 45 7.05 16.30 2.12
N ILE A 46 6.85 16.37 0.81
CA ILE A 46 6.02 15.47 0.02
C ILE A 46 6.95 14.46 -0.64
N ASN A 47 6.81 13.17 -0.31
CA ASN A 47 7.65 12.10 -0.85
C ASN A 47 6.80 11.16 -1.71
N PHE A 48 7.23 10.87 -2.93
CA PHE A 48 6.51 10.00 -3.86
C PHE A 48 7.46 9.31 -4.84
N ILE A 49 6.95 8.25 -5.50
CA ILE A 49 7.71 7.45 -6.46
C ILE A 49 7.07 7.61 -7.85
N THR A 50 7.92 7.76 -8.84
CA THR A 50 7.54 7.92 -10.25
C THR A 50 7.64 6.61 -11.04
N ALA A 51 7.05 6.62 -12.22
CA ALA A 51 7.02 5.46 -13.12
C ALA A 51 8.40 4.94 -13.53
N ASP A 52 9.45 5.76 -13.50
CA ASP A 52 10.82 5.38 -13.82
C ASP A 52 11.65 4.91 -12.62
N ASN A 53 10.99 4.55 -11.49
CA ASN A 53 11.63 4.16 -10.23
C ASN A 53 12.51 5.27 -9.61
N ARG A 54 12.03 6.49 -9.65
CA ARG A 54 12.65 7.61 -8.96
C ARG A 54 11.81 8.02 -7.77
N ILE A 55 12.45 8.20 -6.61
CA ILE A 55 11.84 8.86 -5.47
C ILE A 55 12.19 10.35 -5.49
N PHE A 56 11.20 11.18 -5.16
CA PHE A 56 11.35 12.61 -4.97
C PHE A 56 10.97 12.99 -3.54
N SER A 57 11.64 13.99 -3.00
CA SER A 57 11.26 14.74 -1.82
C SER A 57 11.10 16.20 -2.20
N VAL A 58 9.91 16.75 -2.01
CA VAL A 58 9.52 18.10 -2.44
C VAL A 58 9.09 18.88 -1.21
N ASP A 59 9.58 20.11 -1.05
CA ASP A 59 9.18 20.99 0.05
C ASP A 59 7.70 21.39 -0.10
N ILE A 60 6.92 21.16 0.94
CA ILE A 60 5.49 21.46 0.95
C ILE A 60 5.19 22.95 0.90
N LEU A 61 6.12 23.82 1.33
CA LEU A 61 5.89 25.25 1.41
C LEU A 61 5.94 25.94 0.03
N ASN A 62 6.83 25.46 -0.84
CA ASN A 62 7.11 26.15 -2.12
C ASN A 62 7.11 25.24 -3.35
N GLY A 63 6.99 23.91 -3.16
CA GLY A 63 7.01 22.95 -4.27
C GLY A 63 8.40 22.69 -4.88
N GLU A 64 9.48 23.16 -4.24
CA GLU A 64 10.83 22.92 -4.73
C GLU A 64 11.31 21.50 -4.41
N ILE A 65 12.08 20.91 -5.34
CA ILE A 65 12.66 19.59 -5.15
C ILE A 65 13.84 19.72 -4.15
N ASN A 66 13.70 19.09 -2.99
CA ASN A 66 14.77 18.99 -2.01
C ASN A 66 15.85 18.01 -2.46
N TRP A 67 15.43 16.78 -2.81
CA TRP A 67 16.31 15.76 -3.38
C TRP A 67 15.51 14.77 -4.22
N SER A 68 16.23 14.03 -5.06
CA SER A 68 15.69 12.87 -5.77
C SER A 68 16.74 11.79 -5.91
N PHE A 69 16.29 10.53 -6.00
CA PHE A 69 17.15 9.37 -6.22
C PHE A 69 16.48 8.42 -7.20
N GLN A 70 17.24 7.87 -8.14
CA GLN A 70 16.76 6.91 -9.12
C GLN A 70 17.43 5.56 -8.94
N THR A 71 16.64 4.50 -8.89
CA THR A 71 17.12 3.11 -8.96
C THR A 71 16.84 2.52 -10.34
N ILE A 72 17.26 1.27 -10.55
CA ILE A 72 17.03 0.56 -11.81
C ILE A 72 15.54 0.35 -12.02
N SER A 73 15.05 0.76 -13.19
CA SER A 73 13.66 0.58 -13.58
C SER A 73 13.48 -0.75 -14.31
N GLU A 74 12.53 -1.57 -13.84
CA GLU A 74 12.11 -2.79 -14.55
C GLU A 74 11.21 -2.42 -15.74
N THR A 75 11.30 -3.22 -16.82
CA THR A 75 10.48 -3.01 -18.03
C THR A 75 9.01 -3.44 -17.84
N LYS A 76 8.77 -4.36 -16.88
CA LYS A 76 7.43 -4.83 -16.51
C LYS A 76 7.12 -4.43 -15.09
N LYS A 77 6.09 -3.63 -14.90
CA LYS A 77 5.64 -3.12 -13.60
C LYS A 77 4.12 -3.04 -13.56
N ASN A 78 3.60 -3.02 -12.34
CA ASN A 78 2.21 -2.69 -12.12
C ASN A 78 1.95 -1.20 -12.40
N LEU A 79 0.71 -0.87 -12.73
CA LEU A 79 0.29 0.52 -12.99
C LEU A 79 0.28 1.37 -11.71
N PHE A 80 0.20 0.75 -10.55
CA PHE A 80 0.19 1.44 -9.26
C PHE A 80 1.41 0.98 -8.46
N THR A 81 2.12 1.95 -7.92
CA THR A 81 3.25 1.71 -7.01
C THR A 81 2.80 1.96 -5.58
N SER A 82 3.46 1.31 -4.64
CA SER A 82 3.22 1.49 -3.23
C SER A 82 3.75 2.83 -2.72
N SER A 83 3.12 3.37 -1.68
CA SER A 83 3.56 4.61 -1.03
C SER A 83 4.88 4.40 -0.29
N PRO A 84 5.80 5.38 -0.30
CA PRO A 84 6.89 5.42 0.67
C PRO A 84 6.36 5.47 2.11
N VAL A 85 7.18 5.07 3.07
CA VAL A 85 6.89 5.18 4.50
C VAL A 85 8.06 5.86 5.21
N ALA A 86 7.81 6.46 6.38
CA ALA A 86 8.83 7.15 7.14
C ALA A 86 9.11 6.43 8.46
N PHE A 87 10.39 6.35 8.83
CA PHE A 87 10.84 5.87 10.12
C PHE A 87 11.95 6.78 10.66
N GLU A 88 11.70 7.44 11.79
CA GLU A 88 12.64 8.37 12.42
C GLU A 88 13.21 9.39 11.41
N ASN A 89 14.50 9.31 11.09
CA ASN A 89 15.17 10.21 10.14
C ASN A 89 15.39 9.56 8.76
N THR A 90 14.53 8.60 8.38
CA THR A 90 14.61 7.94 7.08
C THR A 90 13.26 7.91 6.35
N ILE A 91 13.33 7.98 5.02
CA ILE A 91 12.24 7.64 4.11
C ILE A 91 12.57 6.30 3.48
N ILE A 92 11.63 5.37 3.53
CA ILE A 92 11.79 4.02 3.02
C ILE A 92 10.90 3.86 1.80
N ALA A 93 11.50 3.64 0.64
CA ALA A 93 10.84 3.57 -0.64
C ALA A 93 10.78 2.13 -1.18
N PRO A 94 9.59 1.62 -1.49
CA PRO A 94 9.39 0.37 -2.20
C PRO A 94 9.45 0.58 -3.71
N PHE A 95 10.36 -0.10 -4.40
CA PHE A 95 10.55 0.03 -5.83
C PHE A 95 10.01 -1.16 -6.64
N SER A 96 9.73 -0.92 -7.94
CA SER A 96 9.17 -1.94 -8.83
C SER A 96 10.16 -3.06 -9.19
N ASN A 97 11.44 -2.90 -8.89
CA ASN A 97 12.45 -3.95 -9.02
C ASN A 97 12.51 -4.90 -7.81
N GLY A 98 11.59 -4.71 -6.83
CA GLY A 98 11.55 -5.49 -5.59
C GLY A 98 12.52 -5.01 -4.52
N GLU A 99 13.16 -3.87 -4.70
CA GLU A 99 14.01 -3.26 -3.67
C GLU A 99 13.21 -2.39 -2.72
N LEU A 100 13.51 -2.53 -1.44
CA LEU A 100 13.12 -1.64 -0.37
C LEU A 100 14.37 -0.86 0.04
N VAL A 101 14.39 0.44 -0.15
CA VAL A 101 15.57 1.27 0.11
C VAL A 101 15.24 2.36 1.12
N ALA A 102 16.07 2.51 2.15
CA ALA A 102 15.98 3.61 3.11
C ALA A 102 16.95 4.72 2.74
N PHE A 103 16.45 5.95 2.83
CA PHE A 103 17.18 7.18 2.53
C PHE A 103 17.21 8.08 3.76
N ILE A 104 18.33 8.77 3.99
CA ILE A 104 18.38 9.87 4.96
C ILE A 104 17.38 10.92 4.54
N PHE A 105 16.50 11.30 5.46
CA PHE A 105 15.38 12.22 5.21
C PHE A 105 15.84 13.56 4.59
N ASP A 106 16.89 14.17 5.14
CA ASP A 106 17.33 15.50 4.72
C ASP A 106 18.09 15.52 3.39
N THR A 107 18.82 14.45 3.06
CA THR A 107 19.79 14.43 1.95
C THR A 107 19.45 13.48 0.81
N GLY A 108 18.54 12.54 1.01
CA GLY A 108 18.25 11.50 0.04
C GLY A 108 19.38 10.49 -0.18
N GLN A 109 20.38 10.45 0.71
CA GLN A 109 21.45 9.46 0.62
C GLN A 109 20.93 8.09 1.07
N PRO A 110 21.16 7.00 0.31
CA PRO A 110 20.74 5.67 0.71
C PRO A 110 21.56 5.19 1.92
N VAL A 111 20.87 4.58 2.90
CA VAL A 111 21.45 4.05 4.14
C VAL A 111 21.57 2.52 4.06
N TRP A 112 20.49 1.88 3.63
CA TRP A 112 20.43 0.44 3.45
C TRP A 112 19.43 0.10 2.33
N SER A 113 19.58 -1.09 1.75
CA SER A 113 18.62 -1.68 0.82
C SER A 113 18.41 -3.15 1.11
N GLU A 114 17.20 -3.64 0.85
CA GLU A 114 16.82 -5.04 0.98
C GLU A 114 15.97 -5.46 -0.23
N ASN A 115 16.22 -6.65 -0.76
CA ASN A 115 15.44 -7.19 -1.87
C ASN A 115 14.32 -8.09 -1.36
N VAL A 116 13.09 -7.68 -1.62
CA VAL A 116 11.85 -8.37 -1.16
C VAL A 116 11.32 -9.35 -2.21
N SER A 117 11.80 -9.28 -3.46
CA SER A 117 11.34 -10.17 -4.53
C SER A 117 11.96 -11.56 -4.47
N LYS A 118 11.26 -12.54 -5.07
CA LYS A 118 11.86 -13.87 -5.34
C LYS A 118 12.90 -13.74 -6.45
N ILE A 119 14.12 -14.20 -6.20
CA ILE A 119 15.11 -14.35 -7.26
C ILE A 119 14.74 -15.62 -8.04
N SER A 120 14.06 -15.48 -9.17
CA SER A 120 13.84 -16.58 -10.10
C SER A 120 14.98 -16.62 -11.09
N MET A 121 15.76 -17.70 -11.08
CA MET A 121 16.83 -17.94 -12.07
C MET A 121 16.28 -18.37 -13.44
N ILE A 122 14.97 -18.61 -13.57
CA ILE A 122 14.39 -19.32 -14.72
C ILE A 122 13.45 -18.46 -15.56
N SER A 123 12.91 -17.36 -15.04
CA SER A 123 12.01 -16.50 -15.80
C SER A 123 12.37 -15.03 -15.73
N ASN A 124 12.70 -14.45 -16.89
CA ASN A 124 12.79 -13.00 -17.11
C ASN A 124 11.38 -12.37 -17.22
N PHE A 125 10.32 -13.08 -16.83
CA PHE A 125 8.94 -12.69 -17.06
C PHE A 125 8.19 -12.30 -15.77
N ASP A 126 8.82 -12.46 -14.61
CA ASP A 126 8.18 -12.22 -13.33
C ASP A 126 8.14 -10.71 -13.00
N ILE A 127 6.97 -10.23 -12.61
CA ILE A 127 6.79 -8.88 -12.06
C ILE A 127 7.33 -8.92 -10.63
N LYS A 128 8.40 -8.19 -10.34
CA LYS A 128 9.06 -8.18 -9.00
C LYS A 128 8.52 -7.12 -8.05
N ASP A 129 7.52 -6.41 -8.47
CA ASP A 129 7.01 -5.19 -7.90
C ASP A 129 6.54 -5.35 -6.43
N ILE A 130 6.90 -4.39 -5.60
CA ILE A 130 6.31 -4.20 -4.26
C ILE A 130 5.05 -3.37 -4.44
N SER A 131 3.93 -4.02 -4.72
CA SER A 131 2.65 -3.34 -5.02
C SER A 131 1.89 -2.93 -3.77
N ALA A 132 2.13 -3.61 -2.64
CA ALA A 132 1.55 -3.29 -1.35
C ALA A 132 2.42 -2.27 -0.61
N SER A 133 1.84 -1.19 -0.09
CA SER A 133 2.60 -0.26 0.72
C SER A 133 3.17 -0.95 1.95
N PRO A 134 4.47 -0.76 2.25
CA PRO A 134 5.06 -1.31 3.46
C PRO A 134 4.37 -0.75 4.71
N VAL A 135 4.35 -1.53 5.78
CA VAL A 135 3.81 -1.09 7.07
C VAL A 135 4.93 -1.12 8.10
N ILE A 136 5.05 -0.06 8.87
CA ILE A 136 5.99 0.03 9.99
C ILE A 136 5.24 -0.19 11.28
N TYR A 137 5.75 -1.09 12.10
CA TYR A 137 5.29 -1.30 13.46
C TYR A 137 6.50 -1.49 14.38
N GLU A 138 6.61 -0.64 15.40
CA GLU A 138 7.82 -0.54 16.22
C GLU A 138 9.06 -0.31 15.34
N ASN A 139 10.08 -1.14 15.42
CA ASN A 139 11.32 -1.05 14.63
C ASN A 139 11.35 -2.00 13.43
N SER A 140 10.20 -2.54 13.02
CA SER A 140 10.11 -3.49 11.93
C SER A 140 9.22 -2.99 10.80
N ILE A 141 9.66 -3.26 9.58
CA ILE A 141 8.92 -3.02 8.35
C ILE A 141 8.38 -4.36 7.86
N TYR A 142 7.13 -4.38 7.46
CA TYR A 142 6.49 -5.52 6.82
C TYR A 142 6.14 -5.17 5.39
N SER A 143 6.72 -5.90 4.44
CA SER A 143 6.55 -5.64 3.02
C SER A 143 6.13 -6.89 2.28
N LEU A 144 5.15 -6.74 1.39
CA LEU A 144 4.57 -7.82 0.59
C LEU A 144 4.80 -7.52 -0.89
N SER A 145 5.44 -8.46 -1.59
CA SER A 145 5.64 -8.34 -3.03
C SER A 145 4.59 -9.12 -3.82
N SER A 146 4.33 -8.66 -5.04
CA SER A 146 3.42 -9.34 -5.98
C SER A 146 3.98 -10.67 -6.47
N ASN A 147 5.29 -10.87 -6.41
CA ASN A 147 5.97 -12.07 -6.86
C ASN A 147 6.56 -12.92 -5.72
N GLY A 148 5.83 -13.02 -4.63
CA GLY A 148 5.96 -14.17 -3.79
C GLY A 148 6.71 -14.06 -2.49
N LYS A 149 7.00 -12.87 -1.92
CA LYS A 149 7.53 -12.80 -0.55
C LYS A 149 6.80 -11.79 0.31
N LEU A 150 6.47 -12.24 1.53
CA LEU A 150 6.22 -11.39 2.68
C LEU A 150 7.47 -11.40 3.55
N VAL A 151 7.98 -10.23 3.88
CA VAL A 151 9.18 -10.08 4.69
C VAL A 151 8.96 -9.18 5.89
N SER A 152 9.68 -9.44 6.97
CA SER A 152 9.92 -8.49 8.04
C SER A 152 11.38 -8.06 8.01
N VAL A 153 11.60 -6.75 8.03
CA VAL A 153 12.93 -6.11 7.93
C VAL A 153 13.08 -5.11 9.06
N SER A 154 14.24 -5.02 9.67
CA SER A 154 14.56 -3.96 10.62
C SER A 154 14.53 -2.59 9.95
N ALA A 155 13.72 -1.66 10.46
CA ALA A 155 13.67 -0.29 9.95
C ALA A 155 14.97 0.48 10.19
N ILE A 156 15.76 0.05 11.17
CA ILE A 156 17.01 0.72 11.56
C ILE A 156 18.14 0.45 10.56
N ASN A 157 18.31 -0.81 10.15
CA ASN A 157 19.51 -1.23 9.41
C ASN A 157 19.23 -2.11 8.18
N GLY A 158 17.98 -2.36 7.83
CA GLY A 158 17.60 -3.17 6.69
C GLY A 158 17.79 -4.68 6.87
N GLN A 159 18.23 -5.14 8.05
CA GLN A 159 18.43 -6.57 8.28
C GLN A 159 17.10 -7.32 8.26
N ARG A 160 17.05 -8.41 7.51
CA ARG A 160 15.88 -9.27 7.43
C ARG A 160 15.68 -10.03 8.75
N ASN A 161 14.51 -9.86 9.37
CA ASN A 161 14.11 -10.64 10.55
C ASN A 161 13.63 -12.03 10.12
N TRP A 162 12.71 -12.06 9.15
CA TRP A 162 12.20 -13.29 8.54
C TRP A 162 11.63 -13.02 7.14
N ALA A 163 11.45 -14.09 6.36
CA ALA A 163 10.77 -14.06 5.07
C ALA A 163 10.03 -15.37 4.84
N ILE A 164 8.83 -15.28 4.28
CA ILE A 164 8.04 -16.44 3.84
C ILE A 164 7.60 -16.27 2.39
N ASP A 165 7.41 -17.39 1.70
CA ASP A 165 6.89 -17.41 0.34
C ASP A 165 5.38 -17.13 0.38
N MET A 166 5.00 -15.91 0.04
CA MET A 166 3.64 -15.41 0.04
C MET A 166 3.53 -14.17 -0.80
N SER A 167 2.64 -14.17 -1.78
CA SER A 167 2.40 -13.05 -2.70
C SER A 167 1.08 -12.36 -2.39
N GLY A 168 1.01 -11.06 -2.70
CA GLY A 168 -0.19 -10.27 -2.55
C GLY A 168 0.01 -8.82 -2.98
N TYR A 169 -1.11 -8.09 -3.07
CA TYR A 169 -1.15 -6.74 -3.61
C TYR A 169 -1.70 -5.72 -2.62
N ARG A 170 -2.12 -6.16 -1.44
CA ARG A 170 -2.79 -5.31 -0.46
C ARG A 170 -1.90 -5.01 0.72
N THR A 171 -1.96 -3.77 1.18
CA THR A 171 -1.22 -3.31 2.35
C THR A 171 -1.58 -4.16 3.57
N PRO A 172 -0.60 -4.75 4.25
CA PRO A 172 -0.83 -5.47 5.49
C PRO A 172 -1.41 -4.60 6.60
N VAL A 173 -2.10 -5.21 7.55
CA VAL A 173 -2.57 -4.52 8.77
C VAL A 173 -2.00 -5.22 9.99
N ILE A 174 -1.54 -4.43 10.97
CA ILE A 174 -0.94 -4.95 12.20
C ILE A 174 -1.74 -4.46 13.41
N SER A 175 -2.00 -5.38 14.33
CA SER A 175 -2.59 -5.09 15.62
C SER A 175 -1.97 -5.98 16.69
N GLY A 176 -1.29 -5.37 17.66
CA GLY A 176 -0.53 -6.10 18.66
C GLY A 176 0.53 -7.02 18.04
N ASN A 177 0.43 -8.32 18.27
CA ASN A 177 1.33 -9.32 17.69
C ASN A 177 0.82 -9.92 16.36
N GLN A 178 -0.38 -9.53 15.93
CA GLN A 178 -1.03 -10.10 14.75
C GLN A 178 -0.76 -9.26 13.51
N LEU A 179 -0.38 -9.93 12.43
CA LEU A 179 -0.23 -9.37 11.10
C LEU A 179 -1.28 -10.01 10.19
N TYR A 180 -2.12 -9.16 9.58
CA TYR A 180 -3.19 -9.60 8.69
C TYR A 180 -2.86 -9.21 7.26
N ILE A 181 -3.01 -10.16 6.33
CA ILE A 181 -2.78 -9.96 4.91
C ILE A 181 -3.87 -10.64 4.07
N ILE A 182 -4.10 -10.13 2.88
CA ILE A 182 -4.85 -10.84 1.82
C ILE A 182 -3.84 -11.25 0.76
N ASN A 183 -3.71 -12.57 0.54
CA ASN A 183 -2.82 -13.10 -0.48
C ASN A 183 -3.47 -13.07 -1.88
N GLU A 184 -2.70 -13.42 -2.91
CA GLU A 184 -3.16 -13.46 -4.31
C GLU A 184 -4.30 -14.47 -4.55
N ASP A 185 -4.41 -15.52 -3.73
CA ASP A 185 -5.52 -16.49 -3.80
C ASP A 185 -6.82 -15.98 -3.16
N GLY A 186 -6.86 -14.74 -2.65
CA GLY A 186 -8.03 -14.21 -1.95
C GLY A 186 -8.24 -14.80 -0.56
N LYS A 187 -7.18 -15.27 0.09
CA LYS A 187 -7.21 -15.74 1.47
C LYS A 187 -6.78 -14.64 2.40
N LEU A 188 -7.57 -14.37 3.41
CA LEU A 188 -7.22 -13.56 4.56
C LEU A 188 -6.43 -14.43 5.54
N ILE A 189 -5.23 -14.01 5.87
CA ILE A 189 -4.29 -14.78 6.69
C ILE A 189 -3.88 -13.92 7.88
N CYS A 190 -3.94 -14.51 9.07
CA CYS A 190 -3.38 -13.95 10.29
C CYS A 190 -2.15 -14.72 10.70
N LEU A 191 -1.06 -14.00 10.95
CA LEU A 191 0.18 -14.60 11.43
C LEU A 191 0.81 -13.76 12.55
N ASP A 192 1.70 -14.40 13.32
CA ASP A 192 2.53 -13.69 14.28
C ASP A 192 3.54 -12.79 13.56
N LYS A 193 3.56 -11.51 13.90
CA LYS A 193 4.44 -10.53 13.26
C LYS A 193 5.93 -10.80 13.50
N ASN A 194 6.29 -11.51 14.58
CA ASN A 194 7.68 -11.73 14.96
C ASN A 194 8.24 -13.05 14.41
N SER A 195 7.42 -14.13 14.44
CA SER A 195 7.83 -15.47 14.02
C SER A 195 7.36 -15.87 12.63
N SER A 196 6.42 -15.13 12.02
CA SER A 196 5.68 -15.50 10.81
C SER A 196 4.83 -16.77 10.93
N GLU A 197 4.59 -17.29 12.14
CA GLU A 197 3.74 -18.43 12.36
C GLU A 197 2.28 -18.09 12.07
N VAL A 198 1.60 -18.94 11.29
CA VAL A 198 0.21 -18.72 10.89
C VAL A 198 -0.73 -19.13 12.01
N TYR A 199 -1.56 -18.20 12.48
CA TYR A 199 -2.60 -18.47 13.46
C TYR A 199 -3.86 -19.06 12.82
N TRP A 200 -4.33 -18.43 11.72
CA TRP A 200 -5.51 -18.90 10.99
C TRP A 200 -5.50 -18.38 9.54
N ILE A 201 -6.28 -19.06 8.71
CA ILE A 201 -6.51 -18.70 7.29
C ILE A 201 -8.01 -18.76 7.03
N THR A 202 -8.55 -17.69 6.42
CA THR A 202 -9.94 -17.59 6.00
C THR A 202 -10.02 -17.42 4.49
N ASP A 203 -10.74 -18.29 3.82
CA ASP A 203 -11.02 -18.17 2.40
C ASP A 203 -12.14 -17.15 2.18
N LEU A 204 -11.79 -16.01 1.57
CA LEU A 204 -12.76 -14.98 1.21
C LEU A 204 -13.54 -15.35 -0.07
N LEU A 205 -13.04 -16.32 -0.85
CA LEU A 205 -13.66 -16.81 -2.05
C LEU A 205 -14.62 -17.97 -1.74
N LYS A 206 -15.86 -17.69 -1.36
CA LYS A 206 -16.90 -18.73 -1.43
C LYS A 206 -17.35 -18.86 -2.86
N TYR A 207 -16.93 -19.93 -3.54
CA TYR A 207 -17.48 -20.32 -4.83
C TYR A 207 -19.00 -20.43 -4.75
N ARG A 208 -19.73 -19.53 -5.39
CA ARG A 208 -21.11 -19.79 -5.75
C ARG A 208 -21.06 -20.76 -6.92
N LYS A 209 -21.65 -21.95 -6.73
CA LYS A 209 -21.78 -23.00 -7.77
C LYS A 209 -22.26 -22.37 -9.08
N GLY A 210 -21.40 -22.34 -10.13
CA GLY A 210 -21.73 -21.80 -11.44
C GLY A 210 -21.05 -20.48 -11.84
N GLN A 211 -20.26 -19.85 -10.99
CA GLN A 211 -19.43 -18.69 -11.37
C GLN A 211 -18.05 -19.15 -11.86
N LYS A 212 -17.62 -18.61 -13.02
CA LYS A 212 -16.28 -18.86 -13.54
C LYS A 212 -15.22 -18.22 -12.65
N ALA A 213 -14.10 -18.92 -12.46
CA ALA A 213 -12.97 -18.49 -11.64
C ALA A 213 -12.30 -17.15 -12.06
N GLU A 214 -12.65 -16.63 -13.21
CA GLU A 214 -12.01 -15.46 -13.84
C GLU A 214 -12.24 -14.12 -13.11
N ASN A 215 -13.16 -14.06 -12.14
CA ASN A 215 -13.53 -12.82 -11.44
C ASN A 215 -13.09 -12.80 -9.96
N LEU A 216 -12.05 -13.52 -9.58
CA LEU A 216 -11.94 -14.08 -8.23
C LEU A 216 -11.15 -13.26 -7.22
N ASN A 217 -10.27 -12.33 -7.61
CA ASN A 217 -9.25 -11.88 -6.67
C ASN A 217 -9.20 -10.37 -6.39
N LEU A 218 -10.30 -9.67 -6.55
CA LEU A 218 -10.32 -8.24 -6.29
C LEU A 218 -10.93 -7.92 -4.91
N TRP A 219 -10.31 -8.44 -3.85
CA TRP A 219 -10.61 -8.03 -2.48
C TRP A 219 -9.78 -6.83 -2.08
N LEU A 220 -10.42 -5.83 -1.52
CA LEU A 220 -9.83 -4.70 -0.83
C LEU A 220 -9.85 -4.96 0.68
N GLY A 221 -8.77 -4.61 1.35
CA GLY A 221 -8.56 -4.87 2.76
C GLY A 221 -7.20 -5.56 3.00
N PRO A 222 -6.98 -6.11 4.21
CA PRO A 222 -7.87 -6.03 5.36
C PRO A 222 -7.97 -4.62 5.94
N TYR A 223 -9.13 -4.25 6.49
CA TYR A 223 -9.31 -2.99 7.24
C TYR A 223 -9.75 -3.34 8.66
N LEU A 224 -8.94 -3.00 9.65
CA LEU A 224 -9.27 -3.23 11.05
C LEU A 224 -10.01 -2.01 11.62
N ILE A 225 -11.30 -2.18 11.89
CA ILE A 225 -12.18 -1.14 12.40
C ILE A 225 -12.95 -1.70 13.59
N ASN A 226 -12.91 -1.03 14.74
CA ASN A 226 -13.63 -1.45 15.95
C ASN A 226 -13.41 -2.93 16.31
N ASN A 227 -12.16 -3.40 16.24
CA ASN A 227 -11.77 -4.80 16.51
C ASN A 227 -12.44 -5.84 15.60
N LEU A 228 -12.81 -5.46 14.38
CA LEU A 228 -13.32 -6.35 13.34
C LEU A 228 -12.54 -6.11 12.04
N ILE A 229 -12.35 -7.16 11.25
CA ILE A 229 -11.66 -7.06 9.95
C ILE A 229 -12.72 -6.98 8.85
N TYR A 230 -12.71 -5.87 8.14
CA TYR A 230 -13.57 -5.59 6.99
C TYR A 230 -12.82 -5.89 5.69
N ASN A 231 -13.45 -6.63 4.80
CA ASN A 231 -12.92 -6.96 3.48
C ASN A 231 -14.02 -6.69 2.45
N ILE A 232 -13.71 -5.90 1.41
CA ILE A 232 -14.68 -5.47 0.41
C ILE A 232 -14.23 -5.99 -0.95
N SER A 233 -15.11 -6.69 -1.66
CA SER A 233 -14.80 -7.14 -3.02
C SER A 233 -15.06 -6.02 -4.04
N TYR A 234 -14.43 -6.12 -5.21
CA TYR A 234 -14.73 -5.26 -6.37
C TYR A 234 -16.23 -5.21 -6.71
N PHE A 235 -16.95 -6.32 -6.49
CA PHE A 235 -18.37 -6.44 -6.76
C PHE A 235 -19.28 -6.02 -5.59
N GLY A 236 -18.72 -5.35 -4.58
CA GLY A 236 -19.48 -4.82 -3.45
C GLY A 236 -19.92 -5.87 -2.42
N GLU A 237 -19.31 -7.05 -2.40
CA GLU A 237 -19.48 -7.98 -1.29
C GLU A 237 -18.62 -7.53 -0.12
N LEU A 238 -19.23 -7.37 1.05
CA LEU A 238 -18.58 -7.01 2.32
C LEU A 238 -18.53 -8.25 3.21
N LYS A 239 -17.33 -8.63 3.66
CA LYS A 239 -17.14 -9.66 4.68
C LYS A 239 -16.51 -9.09 5.92
N ILE A 240 -17.16 -9.33 7.06
CA ILE A 240 -16.66 -8.98 8.38
C ILE A 240 -16.13 -10.25 9.02
N VAL A 241 -14.87 -10.21 9.45
CA VAL A 241 -14.14 -11.38 9.97
C VAL A 241 -13.64 -11.08 11.37
N SER A 242 -13.72 -12.09 12.26
CA SER A 242 -13.14 -12.05 13.60
C SER A 242 -11.61 -12.01 13.53
N PRO A 243 -10.93 -11.00 14.10
CA PRO A 243 -9.47 -10.96 14.08
C PRO A 243 -8.83 -12.07 14.93
N ILE A 244 -9.58 -12.63 15.89
CA ILE A 244 -9.07 -13.64 16.82
C ILE A 244 -9.15 -15.06 16.21
N THR A 245 -10.31 -15.40 15.63
CA THR A 245 -10.57 -16.78 15.15
C THR A 245 -10.50 -16.93 13.64
N GLY A 246 -10.59 -15.83 12.89
CA GLY A 246 -10.72 -15.86 11.44
C GLY A 246 -12.12 -16.21 10.93
N ASP A 247 -13.10 -16.41 11.82
CA ASP A 247 -14.47 -16.75 11.42
C ASP A 247 -15.13 -15.57 10.68
N ILE A 248 -15.84 -15.86 9.59
CA ILE A 248 -16.69 -14.88 8.91
C ILE A 248 -17.94 -14.66 9.77
N LEU A 249 -18.06 -13.45 10.34
CA LEU A 249 -19.17 -13.06 11.22
C LEU A 249 -20.38 -12.61 10.43
N SER A 250 -20.17 -11.88 9.33
CA SER A 250 -21.23 -11.49 8.40
C SER A 250 -20.74 -11.44 6.96
N THR A 251 -21.69 -11.57 6.05
CA THR A 251 -21.48 -11.36 4.61
C THR A 251 -22.68 -10.55 4.09
N ASP A 252 -22.37 -9.35 3.65
CA ASP A 252 -23.37 -8.37 3.17
C ASP A 252 -23.03 -7.92 1.76
N THR A 253 -23.96 -7.27 1.10
CA THR A 253 -23.75 -6.63 -0.21
C THR A 253 -24.00 -5.14 -0.06
N ILE A 254 -22.99 -4.31 -0.35
CA ILE A 254 -23.09 -2.86 -0.20
C ILE A 254 -23.72 -2.14 -1.39
N GLY A 255 -24.17 -2.89 -2.40
CA GLY A 255 -24.89 -2.33 -3.56
C GLY A 255 -24.04 -1.51 -4.55
N ILE A 256 -22.72 -1.55 -4.41
CA ILE A 256 -21.76 -0.87 -5.29
C ILE A 256 -20.99 -1.93 -6.08
N ASN A 257 -20.80 -1.69 -7.38
CA ASN A 257 -19.89 -2.45 -8.22
C ASN A 257 -18.72 -1.55 -8.65
N GLY A 258 -17.58 -2.16 -8.94
CA GLY A 258 -16.41 -1.40 -9.40
C GLY A 258 -15.69 -0.67 -8.27
N VAL A 259 -15.67 -1.24 -7.06
CA VAL A 259 -14.90 -0.67 -5.93
C VAL A 259 -13.41 -0.91 -6.19
N LEU A 260 -12.66 0.16 -6.47
CA LEU A 260 -11.24 0.09 -6.83
C LEU A 260 -10.33 0.68 -5.76
N THR A 261 -10.83 1.63 -4.99
CA THR A 261 -10.01 2.38 -4.02
C THR A 261 -10.26 1.91 -2.60
N PRO A 262 -9.23 1.97 -1.73
CA PRO A 262 -9.41 1.76 -0.31
C PRO A 262 -10.46 2.70 0.27
N PRO A 263 -11.26 2.27 1.26
CA PRO A 263 -12.18 3.16 1.94
C PRO A 263 -11.43 4.26 2.71
N VAL A 264 -11.98 5.46 2.69
CA VAL A 264 -11.58 6.52 3.63
C VAL A 264 -12.45 6.40 4.87
N ILE A 265 -11.81 6.21 6.02
CA ILE A 265 -12.49 6.02 7.30
C ILE A 265 -12.44 7.34 8.06
N LEU A 266 -13.60 7.92 8.38
CA LEU A 266 -13.74 9.15 9.14
C LEU A 266 -14.74 8.94 10.28
N SER A 267 -14.28 9.03 11.53
CA SER A 267 -15.12 8.94 12.73
C SER A 267 -16.02 7.70 12.75
N HIS A 268 -17.28 7.84 12.33
CA HIS A 268 -18.30 6.77 12.35
C HIS A 268 -18.75 6.37 10.95
N SER A 269 -18.12 6.89 9.91
CA SER A 269 -18.46 6.62 8.51
C SER A 269 -17.26 6.11 7.73
N PHE A 270 -17.48 5.30 6.73
CA PHE A 270 -16.49 5.01 5.71
C PHE A 270 -17.02 5.42 4.33
N TYR A 271 -16.11 5.91 3.50
CA TYR A 271 -16.40 6.41 2.17
C TYR A 271 -15.72 5.51 1.15
N LEU A 272 -16.45 5.12 0.12
CA LEU A 272 -15.95 4.34 -1.01
C LEU A 272 -16.21 5.08 -2.31
N SER A 273 -15.32 4.90 -3.28
CA SER A 273 -15.57 5.31 -4.66
C SER A 273 -15.68 4.10 -5.59
N ASP A 274 -16.55 4.22 -6.60
CA ASP A 274 -16.68 3.24 -7.68
C ASP A 274 -15.85 3.64 -8.92
N GLU A 275 -15.82 2.76 -9.92
CA GLU A 275 -15.13 3.00 -11.19
C GLU A 275 -15.67 4.18 -12.01
N ASN A 276 -16.89 4.66 -11.70
CA ASN A 276 -17.54 5.81 -12.33
C ASN A 276 -17.29 7.11 -11.55
N SER A 277 -16.41 7.09 -10.53
CA SER A 277 -16.09 8.22 -9.66
C SER A 277 -17.25 8.70 -8.77
N ASN A 278 -18.26 7.87 -8.53
CA ASN A 278 -19.25 8.15 -7.52
C ASN A 278 -18.67 7.87 -6.14
N VAL A 279 -19.04 8.70 -5.17
CA VAL A 279 -18.62 8.55 -3.77
C VAL A 279 -19.84 8.18 -2.91
N TYR A 280 -19.67 7.14 -2.10
CA TYR A 280 -20.72 6.59 -1.24
C TYR A 280 -20.28 6.68 0.22
N GLU A 281 -21.20 7.14 1.07
CA GLU A 281 -21.01 7.15 2.52
C GLU A 281 -21.77 5.99 3.17
N PHE A 282 -21.11 5.27 4.06
CA PHE A 282 -21.67 4.22 4.90
C PHE A 282 -21.49 4.58 6.38
N LYS A 283 -22.58 4.49 7.16
CA LYS A 283 -22.62 4.82 8.60
C LYS A 283 -22.76 3.57 9.43
#